data_1b91b64fc2e0c7387e33bc729929a30f
#
_entry.id   1b91b64fc2e0c7387e33bc729929a30f
#
_cell.length_a   1.000
_cell.length_b   1.000
_cell.length_c   1.000
_cell.angle_alpha   90.00
_cell.angle_beta   90.00
_cell.angle_gamma   90.00
#
_symmetry.space_group_name_H-M   'P 1'
#
loop_
_entity.id
_entity.type
_entity.pdbx_description
1 polymer ?
#
loop_
_entity_poly.entity_id
_entity_poly.type
_entity_poly.pdbx_seq_one_letter_code
_entity_poly.pdbx_strand_id
1 'polypeptide(L)'
;AITRAYEKRETNYPPSDGMPQTREAVIDFYKRTLGLHYPVESVVICGGARPAIYGTYRAVIESGDRVVYPTPSWNNNHYIHLCGGVPVECPTRPEDGFMPTAATLAPLLPGARLLCLNSPLNPTGTVISQAELLRICQLVLDENKRRAAASEKPLYLMYDQVYFTLTFGDVRHYTPPELLPEMAAYTIFVDAISKSLCATGLRVGWAVAPPYVTARMRDILGHVGAWAPRPEQLAAAE
;
A
#
# COMPACT_ATOMS: atom_id res chain seq x y z
N ALA A 1 22.27 -2.74 15.29
CA ALA A 1 22.11 -3.14 13.88
C ALA A 1 22.81 -2.15 12.92
N ILE A 2 22.38 -0.90 12.75
CA ILE A 2 22.94 0.07 11.79
C ILE A 2 24.45 0.23 11.96
N THR A 3 24.97 0.48 13.19
CA THR A 3 26.38 0.63 13.47
C THR A 3 27.20 -0.58 12.98
N ARG A 4 26.70 -1.80 13.24
CA ARG A 4 27.37 -3.04 12.78
C ARG A 4 27.43 -3.13 11.25
N ALA A 5 26.41 -2.65 10.54
CA ALA A 5 26.39 -2.65 9.08
C ALA A 5 27.44 -1.67 8.51
N TYR A 6 27.58 -0.49 9.11
CA TYR A 6 28.64 0.46 8.73
C TYR A 6 30.06 -0.06 9.07
N GLU A 7 30.25 -0.67 10.23
CA GLU A 7 31.53 -1.31 10.60
C GLU A 7 31.93 -2.41 9.62
N LYS A 8 30.96 -3.18 9.10
CA LYS A 8 31.13 -4.21 8.07
C LYS A 8 31.24 -3.65 6.64
N ARG A 9 31.14 -2.33 6.48
CA ARG A 9 31.15 -1.64 5.18
C ARG A 9 30.04 -2.11 4.23
N GLU A 10 28.85 -2.41 4.77
CA GLU A 10 27.65 -2.79 4.01
C GLU A 10 26.99 -1.55 3.37
N THR A 11 27.77 -0.83 2.54
CA THR A 11 27.40 0.48 1.99
C THR A 11 27.17 0.49 0.48
N ASN A 12 27.26 -0.67 -0.17
CA ASN A 12 26.96 -0.82 -1.59
C ASN A 12 25.47 -0.74 -1.87
N TYR A 13 25.10 -0.58 -3.13
CA TYR A 13 23.71 -0.64 -3.56
C TYR A 13 23.03 -1.95 -3.09
N PRO A 14 21.82 -1.87 -2.55
CA PRO A 14 21.01 -3.07 -2.35
C PRO A 14 20.46 -3.58 -3.70
N PRO A 15 19.95 -4.82 -3.76
CA PRO A 15 19.12 -5.26 -4.87
C PRO A 15 17.92 -4.30 -5.07
N SER A 16 17.44 -4.17 -6.31
CA SER A 16 16.38 -3.21 -6.66
C SER A 16 15.04 -3.49 -5.97
N ASP A 17 14.79 -4.73 -5.55
CA ASP A 17 13.62 -5.14 -4.78
C ASP A 17 13.86 -5.16 -3.27
N GLY A 18 15.09 -4.84 -2.83
CA GLY A 18 15.50 -4.80 -1.43
C GLY A 18 16.33 -6.01 -1.01
N MET A 19 16.93 -5.90 0.18
CA MET A 19 17.73 -6.98 0.76
C MET A 19 16.84 -8.21 1.03
N PRO A 20 17.29 -9.43 0.69
CA PRO A 20 16.52 -10.66 0.92
C PRO A 20 16.04 -10.79 2.38
N GLN A 21 16.92 -10.53 3.33
CA GLN A 21 16.61 -10.59 4.76
C GLN A 21 15.47 -9.62 5.15
N THR A 22 15.45 -8.42 4.56
CA THR A 22 14.42 -7.42 4.84
C THR A 22 13.08 -7.83 4.23
N ARG A 23 13.09 -8.40 3.02
CA ARG A 23 11.87 -8.91 2.38
C ARG A 23 11.26 -10.08 3.17
N GLU A 24 12.09 -11.01 3.62
CA GLU A 24 11.69 -12.13 4.48
C GLU A 24 11.13 -11.63 5.82
N ALA A 25 11.80 -10.64 6.44
CA ALA A 25 11.32 -10.02 7.68
C ALA A 25 9.94 -9.36 7.53
N VAL A 26 9.67 -8.70 6.38
CA VAL A 26 8.33 -8.13 6.08
C VAL A 26 7.28 -9.23 5.98
N ILE A 27 7.58 -10.36 5.33
CA ILE A 27 6.64 -11.50 5.23
C ILE A 27 6.36 -12.07 6.62
N ASP A 28 7.39 -12.30 7.41
CA ASP A 28 7.24 -12.82 8.78
C ASP A 28 6.46 -11.83 9.67
N PHE A 29 6.68 -10.54 9.49
CA PHE A 29 5.92 -9.49 10.18
C PHE A 29 4.43 -9.55 9.80
N TYR A 30 4.08 -9.62 8.51
CA TYR A 30 2.70 -9.72 8.05
C TYR A 30 2.03 -11.02 8.51
N LYS A 31 2.76 -12.14 8.49
CA LYS A 31 2.27 -13.42 9.01
C LYS A 31 1.95 -13.34 10.50
N ARG A 32 2.85 -12.77 11.30
CA ARG A 32 2.68 -12.70 12.77
C ARG A 32 1.63 -11.68 13.20
N THR A 33 1.54 -10.53 12.53
CA THR A 33 0.69 -9.41 12.96
C THR A 33 -0.67 -9.39 12.28
N LEU A 34 -0.76 -9.84 11.03
CA LEU A 34 -1.96 -9.75 10.20
C LEU A 34 -2.50 -11.13 9.78
N GLY A 35 -1.80 -12.22 10.08
CA GLY A 35 -2.18 -13.57 9.62
C GLY A 35 -2.06 -13.79 8.11
N LEU A 36 -1.40 -12.87 7.39
CA LEU A 36 -1.30 -12.91 5.93
C LEU A 36 -0.07 -13.68 5.45
N HIS A 37 -0.23 -14.47 4.41
CA HIS A 37 0.82 -15.28 3.81
C HIS A 37 1.09 -14.82 2.38
N TYR A 38 2.28 -14.31 2.12
CA TYR A 38 2.74 -13.87 0.81
C TYR A 38 4.07 -14.52 0.43
N PRO A 39 4.31 -14.82 -0.85
CA PRO A 39 5.64 -15.21 -1.31
C PRO A 39 6.60 -14.00 -1.28
N VAL A 40 7.90 -14.26 -1.23
CA VAL A 40 8.91 -13.19 -1.14
C VAL A 40 8.90 -12.25 -2.35
N GLU A 41 8.47 -12.74 -3.51
CA GLU A 41 8.29 -11.99 -4.74
C GLU A 41 7.19 -10.93 -4.66
N SER A 42 6.30 -11.05 -3.67
CA SER A 42 5.26 -10.05 -3.38
C SER A 42 5.79 -8.81 -2.67
N VAL A 43 7.06 -8.76 -2.25
CA VAL A 43 7.62 -7.66 -1.46
C VAL A 43 8.62 -6.87 -2.27
N VAL A 44 8.48 -5.53 -2.27
CA VAL A 44 9.49 -4.59 -2.74
C VAL A 44 9.79 -3.57 -1.63
N ILE A 45 11.08 -3.43 -1.29
CA ILE A 45 11.55 -2.47 -0.28
C ILE A 45 11.87 -1.15 -0.95
N CYS A 46 11.44 -0.06 -0.34
CA CYS A 46 11.53 1.29 -0.88
C CYS A 46 12.12 2.27 0.14
N GLY A 47 12.55 3.42 -0.29
CA GLY A 47 13.03 4.54 0.52
C GLY A 47 11.92 5.21 1.35
N GLY A 48 11.12 4.41 2.06
CA GLY A 48 9.92 4.79 2.83
C GLY A 48 8.63 4.56 2.06
N ALA A 49 7.48 4.86 2.68
CA ALA A 49 6.15 4.64 2.08
C ALA A 49 5.89 5.49 0.81
N ARG A 50 6.45 6.71 0.72
CA ARG A 50 6.22 7.59 -0.45
C ARG A 50 6.67 7.00 -1.78
N PRO A 51 7.89 6.45 -1.91
CA PRO A 51 8.28 5.73 -3.13
C PRO A 51 7.40 4.51 -3.40
N ALA A 52 6.93 3.79 -2.37
CA ALA A 52 6.00 2.68 -2.54
C ALA A 52 4.66 3.14 -3.14
N ILE A 53 4.10 4.27 -2.64
CA ILE A 53 2.90 4.89 -3.22
C ILE A 53 3.17 5.29 -4.68
N TYR A 54 4.24 6.03 -4.95
CA TYR A 54 4.59 6.45 -6.31
C TYR A 54 4.77 5.25 -7.24
N GLY A 55 5.50 4.23 -6.78
CA GLY A 55 5.68 2.98 -7.52
C GLY A 55 4.37 2.26 -7.83
N THR A 56 3.42 2.26 -6.88
CA THR A 56 2.07 1.72 -7.08
C THR A 56 1.37 2.45 -8.23
N TYR A 57 1.31 3.79 -8.17
CA TYR A 57 0.69 4.58 -9.25
C TYR A 57 1.34 4.29 -10.59
N ARG A 58 2.67 4.34 -10.67
CA ARG A 58 3.40 4.10 -11.93
C ARG A 58 3.27 2.67 -12.47
N ALA A 59 3.06 1.69 -11.58
CA ALA A 59 2.90 0.30 -11.98
C ALA A 59 1.51 -0.03 -12.55
N VAL A 60 0.46 0.68 -12.08
CA VAL A 60 -0.93 0.31 -12.40
C VAL A 60 -1.71 1.38 -13.15
N ILE A 61 -1.25 2.64 -13.19
CA ILE A 61 -1.92 3.79 -13.83
C ILE A 61 -1.22 4.16 -15.14
N GLU A 62 -2.02 4.37 -16.17
CA GLU A 62 -1.64 5.03 -17.41
C GLU A 62 -2.25 6.45 -17.45
N SER A 63 -1.74 7.31 -18.34
CA SER A 63 -2.30 8.64 -18.52
C SER A 63 -3.79 8.56 -18.93
N GLY A 64 -4.64 9.30 -18.23
CA GLY A 64 -6.08 9.29 -18.41
C GLY A 64 -6.84 8.27 -17.55
N ASP A 65 -6.15 7.33 -16.88
CA ASP A 65 -6.82 6.40 -15.97
C ASP A 65 -7.41 7.12 -14.76
N ARG A 66 -8.62 6.72 -14.37
CA ARG A 66 -9.33 7.28 -13.21
C ARG A 66 -8.83 6.65 -11.91
N VAL A 67 -8.59 7.50 -10.91
CA VAL A 67 -8.19 7.09 -9.56
C VAL A 67 -9.19 7.62 -8.55
N VAL A 68 -9.84 6.71 -7.84
CA VAL A 68 -10.80 7.03 -6.77
C VAL A 68 -10.07 7.12 -5.44
N TYR A 69 -10.33 8.19 -4.68
CA TYR A 69 -9.80 8.34 -3.34
C TYR A 69 -10.74 9.16 -2.46
N PRO A 70 -10.87 8.84 -1.14
CA PRO A 70 -11.68 9.62 -0.21
C PRO A 70 -11.01 10.94 0.13
N THR A 71 -11.81 11.95 0.48
CA THR A 71 -11.34 13.24 1.00
C THR A 71 -12.01 13.54 2.33
N PRO A 72 -11.24 14.00 3.37
CA PRO A 72 -9.83 14.40 3.33
C PRO A 72 -8.88 13.22 3.06
N SER A 73 -7.78 13.49 2.36
CA SER A 73 -6.81 12.49 1.96
C SER A 73 -5.39 13.05 2.00
N TRP A 74 -4.42 12.19 2.27
CA TRP A 74 -3.02 12.58 2.26
C TRP A 74 -2.41 12.38 0.87
N ASN A 75 -2.17 13.49 0.14
CA ASN A 75 -1.37 13.58 -1.08
C ASN A 75 -1.77 12.72 -2.30
N ASN A 76 -2.92 12.03 -2.32
CA ASN A 76 -3.31 11.24 -3.50
C ASN A 76 -3.42 12.09 -4.77
N ASN A 77 -3.98 13.30 -4.67
CA ASN A 77 -4.11 14.26 -5.78
C ASN A 77 -2.76 14.57 -6.45
N HIS A 78 -1.67 14.70 -5.67
CA HIS A 78 -0.34 14.98 -6.22
C HIS A 78 0.21 13.79 -7.01
N TYR A 79 0.06 12.56 -6.51
CA TYR A 79 0.51 11.36 -7.24
C TYR A 79 -0.30 11.12 -8.51
N ILE A 80 -1.63 11.38 -8.48
CA ILE A 80 -2.48 11.31 -9.66
C ILE A 80 -1.98 12.28 -10.72
N HIS A 81 -1.72 13.54 -10.33
CA HIS A 81 -1.17 14.54 -11.23
C HIS A 81 0.17 14.13 -11.84
N LEU A 82 1.11 13.65 -11.01
CA LEU A 82 2.43 13.19 -11.45
C LEU A 82 2.37 12.03 -12.44
N CYS A 83 1.32 11.22 -12.41
CA CYS A 83 1.14 10.07 -13.30
C CYS A 83 0.22 10.35 -14.49
N GLY A 84 -0.31 11.59 -14.61
CA GLY A 84 -1.26 11.96 -15.65
C GLY A 84 -2.63 11.29 -15.51
N GLY A 85 -2.97 10.81 -14.31
CA GLY A 85 -4.27 10.21 -14.00
C GLY A 85 -5.38 11.26 -13.84
N VAL A 86 -6.61 10.80 -13.81
CA VAL A 86 -7.81 11.62 -13.59
C VAL A 86 -8.29 11.41 -12.15
N PRO A 87 -8.29 12.46 -11.30
CA PRO A 87 -8.76 12.36 -9.93
C PRO A 87 -10.28 12.18 -9.86
N VAL A 88 -10.74 11.25 -9.02
CA VAL A 88 -12.15 11.03 -8.70
C VAL A 88 -12.28 11.05 -7.16
N GLU A 89 -12.70 12.17 -6.64
CA GLU A 89 -12.87 12.36 -5.21
C GLU A 89 -14.14 11.66 -4.70
N CYS A 90 -14.01 11.01 -3.54
CA CYS A 90 -15.12 10.51 -2.73
C CYS A 90 -15.21 11.35 -1.45
N PRO A 91 -16.01 12.43 -1.42
CA PRO A 91 -16.15 13.24 -0.23
C PRO A 91 -16.71 12.41 0.93
N THR A 92 -16.05 12.51 2.09
CA THR A 92 -16.47 11.85 3.32
C THR A 92 -16.94 12.87 4.36
N ARG A 93 -17.59 12.40 5.42
CA ARG A 93 -18.21 13.27 6.42
C ARG A 93 -17.71 12.95 7.83
N PRO A 94 -17.75 13.92 8.75
CA PRO A 94 -17.40 13.70 10.15
C PRO A 94 -18.25 12.59 10.79
N GLU A 95 -19.55 12.49 10.44
CA GLU A 95 -20.50 11.51 10.96
C GLU A 95 -20.08 10.07 10.62
N ASP A 96 -19.40 9.89 9.48
CA ASP A 96 -18.84 8.61 9.02
C ASP A 96 -17.37 8.42 9.48
N GLY A 97 -16.88 9.25 10.41
CA GLY A 97 -15.48 9.26 10.85
C GLY A 97 -14.50 9.61 9.71
N PHE A 98 -14.95 10.34 8.71
CA PHE A 98 -14.19 10.66 7.48
C PHE A 98 -13.76 9.41 6.69
N MET A 99 -14.45 8.28 6.86
CA MET A 99 -14.22 7.07 6.10
C MET A 99 -15.22 6.94 4.95
N PRO A 100 -14.81 6.44 3.78
CA PRO A 100 -15.74 6.14 2.69
C PRO A 100 -16.57 4.92 3.06
N THR A 101 -17.78 4.88 2.54
CA THR A 101 -18.64 3.71 2.62
C THR A 101 -18.72 2.99 1.27
N ALA A 102 -19.13 1.72 1.28
CA ALA A 102 -19.37 1.00 0.03
C ALA A 102 -20.42 1.71 -0.83
N ALA A 103 -21.44 2.30 -0.20
CA ALA A 103 -22.48 3.05 -0.91
C ALA A 103 -21.94 4.31 -1.62
N THR A 104 -21.01 5.05 -0.97
CA THR A 104 -20.40 6.24 -1.58
C THR A 104 -19.37 5.89 -2.66
N LEU A 105 -18.71 4.74 -2.55
CA LEU A 105 -17.73 4.28 -3.53
C LEU A 105 -18.36 3.62 -4.77
N ALA A 106 -19.46 2.88 -4.59
CA ALA A 106 -20.06 2.09 -5.67
C ALA A 106 -20.26 2.85 -7.00
N PRO A 107 -20.81 4.09 -7.02
CA PRO A 107 -20.99 4.83 -8.28
C PRO A 107 -19.67 5.34 -8.90
N LEU A 108 -18.56 5.34 -8.15
CA LEU A 108 -17.28 5.89 -8.58
C LEU A 108 -16.34 4.85 -9.19
N LEU A 109 -16.52 3.55 -8.83
CA LEU A 109 -15.64 2.47 -9.25
C LEU A 109 -15.72 2.11 -10.74
N PRO A 110 -16.87 2.20 -11.43
CA PRO A 110 -16.90 1.92 -12.88
C PRO A 110 -15.90 2.77 -13.65
N GLY A 111 -15.02 2.12 -14.43
CA GLY A 111 -13.96 2.78 -15.21
C GLY A 111 -12.77 3.30 -14.37
N ALA A 112 -12.78 3.16 -13.05
CA ALA A 112 -11.61 3.49 -12.23
C ALA A 112 -10.53 2.40 -12.35
N ARG A 113 -9.26 2.77 -12.28
CA ARG A 113 -8.13 1.85 -12.35
C ARG A 113 -7.54 1.55 -10.98
N LEU A 114 -7.64 2.52 -10.07
CA LEU A 114 -7.12 2.43 -8.71
C LEU A 114 -8.13 3.05 -7.74
N LEU A 115 -8.38 2.34 -6.64
CA LEU A 115 -9.00 2.86 -5.42
C LEU A 115 -7.91 3.02 -4.37
N CYS A 116 -7.79 4.20 -3.76
CA CYS A 116 -6.83 4.45 -2.71
C CYS A 116 -7.55 4.58 -1.36
N LEU A 117 -7.18 3.75 -0.40
CA LEU A 117 -7.66 3.82 0.97
C LEU A 117 -6.49 3.96 1.93
N ASN A 118 -6.66 4.74 3.00
CA ASN A 118 -5.71 4.85 4.09
C ASN A 118 -6.41 4.54 5.41
N SER A 119 -5.97 3.51 6.13
CA SER A 119 -6.52 3.13 7.43
C SER A 119 -5.42 2.53 8.31
N PRO A 120 -5.19 3.07 9.50
CA PRO A 120 -5.75 4.31 10.08
C PRO A 120 -5.50 5.54 9.23
N LEU A 121 -6.47 6.45 9.17
CA LEU A 121 -6.48 7.59 8.25
C LEU A 121 -5.63 8.77 8.74
N ASN A 122 -4.78 9.29 7.88
CA ASN A 122 -4.18 10.62 8.04
C ASN A 122 -5.00 11.64 7.19
N PRO A 123 -5.59 12.71 7.78
CA PRO A 123 -5.20 13.32 9.06
C PRO A 123 -6.10 12.99 10.27
N THR A 124 -7.19 12.25 10.12
CA THR A 124 -8.26 12.17 11.13
C THR A 124 -8.02 11.18 12.26
N GLY A 125 -7.13 10.19 12.05
CA GLY A 125 -6.85 9.13 13.03
C GLY A 125 -7.94 8.06 13.14
N THR A 126 -8.92 8.05 12.25
CA THR A 126 -10.03 7.09 12.23
C THR A 126 -9.65 5.81 11.51
N VAL A 127 -10.38 4.73 11.77
CA VAL A 127 -10.15 3.38 11.21
C VAL A 127 -11.40 2.89 10.50
N ILE A 128 -11.26 2.26 9.35
CA ILE A 128 -12.39 1.63 8.65
C ILE A 128 -12.89 0.45 9.49
N SER A 129 -14.20 0.38 9.73
CA SER A 129 -14.80 -0.76 10.45
C SER A 129 -14.69 -2.06 9.63
N GLN A 130 -14.63 -3.19 10.33
CA GLN A 130 -14.63 -4.52 9.68
C GLN A 130 -15.76 -4.67 8.67
N ALA A 131 -16.99 -4.33 9.10
CA ALA A 131 -18.18 -4.48 8.28
C ALA A 131 -18.13 -3.61 7.02
N GLU A 132 -17.60 -2.39 7.13
CA GLU A 132 -17.51 -1.51 5.96
C GLU A 132 -16.39 -1.91 5.01
N LEU A 133 -15.21 -2.29 5.56
CA LEU A 133 -14.12 -2.81 4.74
C LEU A 133 -14.55 -4.07 3.98
N LEU A 134 -15.30 -4.98 4.62
CA LEU A 134 -15.84 -6.17 3.96
C LEU A 134 -16.74 -5.81 2.78
N ARG A 135 -17.66 -4.84 2.96
CA ARG A 135 -18.53 -4.36 1.88
C ARG A 135 -17.75 -3.71 0.74
N ILE A 136 -16.72 -2.92 1.05
CA ILE A 136 -15.85 -2.32 0.04
C ILE A 136 -15.06 -3.40 -0.73
N CYS A 137 -14.52 -4.40 -0.02
CA CYS A 137 -13.84 -5.52 -0.66
C CYS A 137 -14.76 -6.28 -1.62
N GLN A 138 -16.01 -6.52 -1.22
CA GLN A 138 -17.00 -7.17 -2.09
C GLN A 138 -17.25 -6.35 -3.36
N LEU A 139 -17.40 -5.02 -3.25
CA LEU A 139 -17.56 -4.14 -4.42
C LEU A 139 -16.36 -4.25 -5.39
N VAL A 140 -15.13 -4.28 -4.85
CA VAL A 140 -13.92 -4.40 -5.67
C VAL A 140 -13.88 -5.75 -6.38
N LEU A 141 -14.25 -6.85 -5.70
CA LEU A 141 -14.29 -8.18 -6.30
C LEU A 141 -15.38 -8.29 -7.38
N ASP A 142 -16.58 -7.76 -7.12
CA ASP A 142 -17.70 -7.79 -8.08
C ASP A 142 -17.36 -6.97 -9.33
N GLU A 143 -16.76 -5.79 -9.16
CA GLU A 143 -16.28 -4.99 -10.30
C GLU A 143 -15.18 -5.71 -11.08
N ASN A 144 -14.23 -6.36 -10.41
CA ASN A 144 -13.19 -7.14 -11.09
C ASN A 144 -13.74 -8.38 -11.81
N LYS A 145 -14.76 -9.02 -11.25
CA LYS A 145 -15.47 -10.12 -11.93
C LYS A 145 -16.16 -9.63 -13.21
N ARG A 146 -16.85 -8.49 -13.14
CA ARG A 146 -17.44 -7.84 -14.32
C ARG A 146 -16.38 -7.53 -15.38
N ARG A 147 -15.25 -6.92 -14.95
CA ARG A 147 -14.13 -6.57 -15.85
C ARG A 147 -13.51 -7.78 -16.52
N ALA A 148 -13.27 -8.85 -15.77
CA ALA A 148 -12.73 -10.08 -16.33
C ALA A 148 -13.63 -10.66 -17.44
N ALA A 149 -14.96 -10.64 -17.24
CA ALA A 149 -15.91 -11.06 -18.25
C ALA A 149 -15.91 -10.17 -19.51
N ALA A 150 -15.56 -8.88 -19.35
CA ALA A 150 -15.47 -7.90 -20.45
C ALA A 150 -14.04 -7.76 -21.02
N SER A 151 -13.07 -8.54 -20.56
CA SER A 151 -11.63 -8.41 -20.90
C SER A 151 -11.07 -7.01 -20.63
N GLU A 152 -11.58 -6.33 -19.60
CA GLU A 152 -11.12 -5.03 -19.14
C GLU A 152 -9.96 -5.17 -18.14
N LYS A 153 -9.13 -4.11 -18.01
CA LYS A 153 -8.05 -4.03 -17.01
C LYS A 153 -8.62 -4.07 -15.59
N PRO A 154 -7.99 -4.79 -14.63
CA PRO A 154 -8.50 -4.89 -13.27
C PRO A 154 -8.46 -3.55 -12.51
N LEU A 155 -9.36 -3.39 -11.54
CA LEU A 155 -9.33 -2.36 -10.52
C LEU A 155 -8.45 -2.84 -9.36
N TYR A 156 -7.44 -2.05 -8.98
CA TYR A 156 -6.62 -2.31 -7.80
C TYR A 156 -7.08 -1.49 -6.60
N LEU A 157 -6.84 -2.02 -5.42
CA LEU A 157 -6.95 -1.32 -4.15
C LEU A 157 -5.55 -1.08 -3.59
N MET A 158 -5.10 0.19 -3.56
CA MET A 158 -3.96 0.58 -2.74
C MET A 158 -4.44 0.81 -1.32
N TYR A 159 -3.91 0.01 -0.39
CA TYR A 159 -4.25 0.07 1.02
C TYR A 159 -3.04 0.58 1.81
N ASP A 160 -3.01 1.88 2.08
CA ASP A 160 -1.98 2.51 2.89
C ASP A 160 -2.31 2.27 4.37
N GLN A 161 -1.52 1.42 5.00
CA GLN A 161 -1.69 1.03 6.39
C GLN A 161 -0.50 1.41 7.28
N VAL A 162 0.26 2.42 6.90
CA VAL A 162 1.50 2.84 7.61
C VAL A 162 1.32 3.14 9.11
N TYR A 163 0.08 3.30 9.56
CA TYR A 163 -0.28 3.54 10.96
C TYR A 163 -0.91 2.34 11.68
N PHE A 164 -1.02 1.17 11.06
CA PHE A 164 -1.85 0.06 11.58
C PHE A 164 -1.42 -0.46 12.96
N THR A 165 -0.14 -0.35 13.30
CA THR A 165 0.37 -0.74 14.64
C THR A 165 0.16 0.34 15.70
N LEU A 166 -0.39 1.50 15.35
CA LEU A 166 -0.67 2.63 16.24
C LEU A 166 -2.18 2.75 16.54
N THR A 167 -2.89 1.64 16.60
CA THR A 167 -4.25 1.58 17.13
C THR A 167 -4.21 1.42 18.64
N PHE A 168 -5.16 2.04 19.35
CA PHE A 168 -5.19 2.08 20.81
C PHE A 168 -6.56 1.60 21.34
N GLY A 169 -6.56 1.11 22.59
CA GLY A 169 -7.76 0.55 23.22
C GLY A 169 -8.29 -0.66 22.48
N ASP A 170 -9.59 -0.72 22.26
CA ASP A 170 -10.27 -1.84 21.59
C ASP A 170 -10.33 -1.70 20.06
N VAL A 171 -9.66 -0.69 19.49
CA VAL A 171 -9.65 -0.46 18.04
C VAL A 171 -8.76 -1.49 17.35
N ARG A 172 -9.38 -2.30 16.49
CA ARG A 172 -8.68 -3.29 15.67
C ARG A 172 -8.56 -2.81 14.23
N HIS A 173 -7.37 -2.96 13.65
CA HIS A 173 -7.14 -2.80 12.23
C HIS A 173 -7.50 -4.11 11.50
N TYR A 174 -8.16 -3.98 10.36
CA TYR A 174 -8.52 -5.09 9.47
C TYR A 174 -7.91 -4.87 8.10
N THR A 175 -7.60 -5.96 7.40
CA THR A 175 -7.02 -5.90 6.06
C THR A 175 -7.93 -6.55 5.03
N PRO A 176 -7.89 -6.09 3.76
CA PRO A 176 -8.73 -6.67 2.71
C PRO A 176 -8.60 -8.19 2.55
N PRO A 177 -7.37 -8.79 2.45
CA PRO A 177 -7.24 -10.23 2.30
C PRO A 177 -7.54 -11.06 3.56
N GLU A 178 -7.50 -10.45 4.75
CA GLU A 178 -7.96 -11.09 5.98
C GLU A 178 -9.47 -11.36 5.93
N LEU A 179 -10.23 -10.42 5.36
CA LEU A 179 -11.68 -10.51 5.27
C LEU A 179 -12.14 -11.34 4.07
N LEU A 180 -11.51 -11.15 2.91
CA LEU A 180 -11.78 -11.88 1.68
C LEU A 180 -10.43 -12.25 1.02
N PRO A 181 -9.98 -13.52 1.11
CA PRO A 181 -8.68 -13.95 0.62
C PRO A 181 -8.42 -13.61 -0.86
N GLU A 182 -9.47 -13.57 -1.68
CA GLU A 182 -9.41 -13.22 -3.11
C GLU A 182 -8.92 -11.79 -3.33
N MET A 183 -9.06 -10.92 -2.35
CA MET A 183 -8.52 -9.55 -2.40
C MET A 183 -7.00 -9.51 -2.50
N ALA A 184 -6.29 -10.57 -2.15
CA ALA A 184 -4.84 -10.64 -2.33
C ALA A 184 -4.40 -10.42 -3.79
N ALA A 185 -5.25 -10.78 -4.76
CA ALA A 185 -5.00 -10.56 -6.19
C ALA A 185 -5.10 -9.08 -6.63
N TYR A 186 -5.73 -8.24 -5.82
CA TYR A 186 -6.06 -6.86 -6.18
C TYR A 186 -5.58 -5.83 -5.17
N THR A 187 -5.05 -6.26 -4.02
CA THR A 187 -4.59 -5.36 -2.96
C THR A 187 -3.09 -5.08 -3.10
N ILE A 188 -2.74 -3.81 -3.00
CA ILE A 188 -1.36 -3.31 -2.93
C ILE A 188 -1.22 -2.62 -1.58
N PHE A 189 -0.57 -3.27 -0.63
CA PHE A 189 -0.26 -2.68 0.66
C PHE A 189 0.90 -1.70 0.54
N VAL A 190 0.78 -0.59 1.26
CA VAL A 190 1.88 0.35 1.49
C VAL A 190 2.11 0.47 2.98
N ASP A 191 3.36 0.30 3.41
CA ASP A 191 3.73 0.34 4.82
C ASP A 191 5.19 0.80 5.01
N ALA A 192 5.59 1.07 6.26
CA ALA A 192 6.95 1.50 6.58
C ALA A 192 7.21 1.47 8.11
N ILE A 193 8.47 1.38 8.49
CA ILE A 193 8.89 1.56 9.89
C ILE A 193 8.72 3.01 10.38
N SER A 194 8.43 3.93 9.47
CA SER A 194 8.46 5.38 9.72
C SER A 194 7.61 5.83 10.90
N LYS A 195 6.43 5.23 11.08
CA LYS A 195 5.45 5.63 12.11
C LYS A 195 5.48 4.68 13.29
N SER A 196 5.38 3.39 13.03
CA SER A 196 5.39 2.33 14.05
C SER A 196 6.63 2.35 14.95
N LEU A 197 7.80 2.66 14.39
CA LEU A 197 9.06 2.71 15.12
C LEU A 197 9.62 4.13 15.30
N CYS A 198 8.82 5.19 15.06
CA CYS A 198 9.28 6.59 15.11
C CYS A 198 10.54 6.84 14.25
N ALA A 199 10.68 6.12 13.13
CA ALA A 199 11.91 6.03 12.34
C ALA A 199 11.79 6.70 10.97
N THR A 200 11.17 7.88 10.91
CA THR A 200 10.90 8.60 9.65
C THR A 200 12.16 8.93 8.86
N GLY A 201 13.28 9.16 9.53
CA GLY A 201 14.58 9.49 8.92
C GLY A 201 15.33 8.30 8.35
N LEU A 202 15.05 7.06 8.76
CA LEU A 202 15.75 5.86 8.30
C LEU A 202 15.34 5.44 6.88
N ARG A 203 14.24 5.94 6.39
CA ARG A 203 13.78 5.74 5.00
C ARG A 203 13.62 4.27 4.60
N VAL A 204 13.02 3.43 5.43
CA VAL A 204 12.66 2.04 5.09
C VAL A 204 11.15 1.89 5.07
N GLY A 205 10.64 1.49 3.92
CA GLY A 205 9.24 1.16 3.69
C GLY A 205 9.12 0.08 2.64
N TRP A 206 7.93 -0.38 2.39
CA TRP A 206 7.69 -1.46 1.43
C TRP A 206 6.29 -1.39 0.83
N ALA A 207 6.13 -2.08 -0.29
CA ALA A 207 4.85 -2.54 -0.77
C ALA A 207 4.78 -4.06 -0.72
N VAL A 208 3.56 -4.58 -0.43
CA VAL A 208 3.23 -6.00 -0.58
C VAL A 208 2.06 -6.10 -1.56
N ALA A 209 2.27 -6.80 -2.68
CA ALA A 209 1.32 -6.82 -3.77
C ALA A 209 1.45 -8.12 -4.60
N PRO A 210 0.56 -8.37 -5.57
CA PRO A 210 0.77 -9.45 -6.52
C PRO A 210 2.15 -9.39 -7.17
N PRO A 211 2.87 -10.53 -7.34
CA PRO A 211 4.27 -10.54 -7.82
C PRO A 211 4.53 -9.78 -9.12
N TYR A 212 3.57 -9.79 -10.05
CA TYR A 212 3.73 -9.04 -11.31
C TYR A 212 3.63 -7.50 -11.11
N VAL A 213 2.94 -7.03 -10.06
CA VAL A 213 2.89 -5.60 -9.71
C VAL A 213 4.21 -5.18 -9.05
N THR A 214 4.69 -5.95 -8.08
CA THR A 214 5.97 -5.68 -7.40
C THR A 214 7.15 -5.75 -8.36
N ALA A 215 7.13 -6.66 -9.34
CA ALA A 215 8.15 -6.70 -10.39
C ALA A 215 8.21 -5.39 -11.20
N ARG A 216 7.07 -4.84 -11.61
CA ARG A 216 7.00 -3.52 -12.26
C ARG A 216 7.46 -2.40 -11.34
N MET A 217 7.05 -2.42 -10.07
CA MET A 217 7.49 -1.44 -9.09
C MET A 217 9.00 -1.48 -8.90
N ARG A 218 9.60 -2.67 -8.77
CA ARG A 218 11.05 -2.87 -8.68
C ARG A 218 11.78 -2.21 -9.85
N ASP A 219 11.32 -2.46 -11.08
CA ASP A 219 11.96 -1.92 -12.26
C ASP A 219 11.88 -0.39 -12.32
N ILE A 220 10.69 0.18 -12.04
CA ILE A 220 10.48 1.63 -12.01
C ILE A 220 11.31 2.29 -10.89
N LEU A 221 11.21 1.77 -9.66
CA LEU A 221 11.88 2.37 -8.50
C LEU A 221 13.39 2.18 -8.55
N GLY A 222 13.86 1.08 -9.15
CA GLY A 222 15.27 0.85 -9.41
C GLY A 222 15.88 1.92 -10.32
N HIS A 223 15.18 2.31 -11.38
CA HIS A 223 15.65 3.34 -12.31
C HIS A 223 15.62 4.77 -11.74
N VAL A 224 14.74 5.07 -10.79
CA VAL A 224 14.73 6.39 -10.12
C VAL A 224 15.57 6.43 -8.85
N GLY A 225 16.26 5.34 -8.48
CA GLY A 225 17.12 5.28 -7.30
C GLY A 225 16.35 5.37 -5.98
N ALA A 226 15.13 4.84 -5.92
CA ALA A 226 14.24 4.98 -4.77
C ALA A 226 14.41 3.87 -3.70
N TRP A 227 15.61 3.31 -3.62
CA TRP A 227 15.95 2.27 -2.64
C TRP A 227 16.00 2.82 -1.21
N ALA A 228 15.66 1.97 -0.26
CA ALA A 228 16.06 2.20 1.12
C ALA A 228 17.57 1.96 1.25
N PRO A 229 18.31 2.73 2.07
CA PRO A 229 19.72 2.51 2.29
C PRO A 229 19.98 1.10 2.85
N ARG A 230 21.06 0.44 2.38
CA ARG A 230 21.36 -0.95 2.75
C ARG A 230 21.53 -1.17 4.26
N PRO A 231 22.31 -0.34 4.99
CA PRO A 231 22.46 -0.49 6.45
C PRO A 231 21.13 -0.40 7.20
N GLU A 232 20.25 0.50 6.78
CA GLU A 232 18.93 0.70 7.38
C GLU A 232 17.98 -0.46 7.08
N GLN A 233 18.07 -1.06 5.89
CA GLN A 233 17.32 -2.27 5.56
C GLN A 233 17.73 -3.44 6.46
N LEU A 234 19.04 -3.66 6.62
CA LEU A 234 19.55 -4.73 7.51
C LEU A 234 19.14 -4.51 8.96
N ALA A 235 19.13 -3.26 9.42
CA ALA A 235 18.68 -2.92 10.76
C ALA A 235 17.16 -3.11 10.95
N ALA A 236 16.37 -2.81 9.94
CA ALA A 236 14.92 -2.97 9.99
C ALA A 236 14.50 -4.46 9.98
N ALA A 237 15.35 -5.34 9.46
CA ALA A 237 15.11 -6.79 9.44
C ALA A 237 15.34 -7.46 10.80
N GLU A 238 16.13 -6.88 11.71
CA GLU A 238 16.37 -7.34 13.10
C GLU A 238 15.23 -6.92 14.05
#